data_bddf32a54d34703b56a74b0454bb9bdf
#
_entry.id   bddf32a54d34703b56a74b0454bb9bdf
#
_cell.length_a   1.000
_cell.length_b   1.000
_cell.length_c   1.000
_cell.angle_alpha   90.00
_cell.angle_beta   90.00
_cell.angle_gamma   90.00
#
_symmetry.space_group_name_H-M   'P 1'
#
loop_
_entity.id
_entity.type
_entity.pdbx_description
1 polymer ?
#
loop_
_entity_poly.entity_id
_entity_poly.type
_entity_poly.pdbx_seq_one_letter_code
_entity_poly.pdbx_strand_id
1 'polypeptide(L)' 'MIDARIIRQVLDKFLKAEPVKHARMQVMTLDGVFHDIKSVKLLENRIIGHRESHRIVIEVIPEHAPMGKVIKDHGGIVL' A
#
# COMPACT_ATOMS: atom_id res chain seq x y z
N MET A 1 6.28 -2.50 13.00
CA MET A 1 6.32 -1.41 11.99
C MET A 1 6.75 -1.98 10.65
N ILE A 2 6.07 -1.62 9.57
CA ILE A 2 6.43 -1.98 8.20
C ILE A 2 7.45 -0.99 7.66
N ASP A 3 8.51 -1.49 7.03
CA ASP A 3 9.36 -0.66 6.18
C ASP A 3 9.18 -1.01 4.70
N ALA A 4 9.74 -0.16 3.83
CA ALA A 4 9.57 -0.31 2.39
C ALA A 4 10.15 -1.63 1.85
N ARG A 5 11.18 -2.18 2.48
CA ARG A 5 11.81 -3.44 2.06
C ARG A 5 10.85 -4.61 2.22
N ILE A 6 10.08 -4.63 3.31
CA ILE A 6 9.08 -5.67 3.56
C ILE A 6 7.99 -5.60 2.49
N ILE A 7 7.48 -4.40 2.22
CA ILE A 7 6.46 -4.19 1.18
C ILE A 7 6.98 -4.63 -0.18
N ARG A 8 8.22 -4.27 -0.53
CA ARG A 8 8.83 -4.69 -1.79
C ARG A 8 8.90 -6.21 -1.93
N GLN A 9 9.32 -6.90 -0.88
CA GLN A 9 9.40 -8.37 -0.89
C GLN A 9 8.04 -9.02 -1.14
N VAL A 10 7.00 -8.52 -0.49
CA VAL A 10 5.63 -9.03 -0.66
C VAL A 10 5.13 -8.77 -2.08
N LEU A 11 5.32 -7.56 -2.59
CA LEU A 11 4.92 -7.20 -3.95
C LEU A 11 5.66 -8.05 -4.99
N ASP A 12 6.97 -8.24 -4.82
CA ASP A 12 7.77 -9.06 -5.74
C ASP A 12 7.24 -10.51 -5.78
N LYS A 13 6.87 -11.04 -4.62
CA LYS A 13 6.28 -12.38 -4.53
C LYS A 13 4.97 -12.49 -5.29
N PHE A 14 4.08 -11.50 -5.11
CA PHE A 14 2.78 -11.52 -5.80
C PHE A 14 2.91 -11.28 -7.31
N LEU A 15 3.81 -10.39 -7.72
CA LEU A 15 3.96 -9.97 -9.12
C LEU A 15 4.61 -11.03 -10.00
N LYS A 16 5.05 -12.16 -9.46
CA LYS A 16 5.54 -13.28 -10.26
C LYS A 16 4.46 -13.96 -11.09
N ALA A 17 3.22 -13.88 -10.66
CA ALA A 17 2.09 -14.44 -11.39
C ALA A 17 1.58 -13.45 -12.44
N GLU A 18 1.43 -13.88 -13.69
CA GLU A 18 0.97 -13.02 -14.80
C GLU A 18 -0.36 -12.28 -14.49
N PRO A 19 -1.40 -12.96 -13.95
CA PRO A 19 -2.66 -12.26 -13.67
C PRO A 19 -2.53 -11.12 -12.66
N VAL A 20 -1.47 -11.10 -11.85
CA VAL A 20 -1.29 -10.12 -10.79
C VAL A 20 -0.50 -8.90 -11.25
N LYS A 21 0.23 -8.97 -12.37
CA LYS A 21 1.06 -7.85 -12.86
C LYS A 21 0.29 -6.55 -13.07
N HIS A 22 -0.98 -6.66 -13.41
CA HIS A 22 -1.87 -5.52 -13.64
C HIS A 22 -2.91 -5.37 -12.54
N ALA A 23 -2.67 -5.94 -11.38
CA ALA A 23 -3.58 -5.83 -10.24
C ALA A 23 -3.77 -4.38 -9.83
N ARG A 24 -5.00 -3.99 -9.56
CA ARG A 24 -5.32 -2.68 -9.03
C ARG A 24 -4.87 -2.60 -7.58
N MET A 25 -4.15 -1.55 -7.24
CA MET A 25 -3.73 -1.31 -5.87
C MET A 25 -4.71 -0.39 -5.16
N GLN A 26 -5.14 -0.80 -3.98
CA GLN A 26 -6.07 -0.04 -3.16
C GLN A 26 -5.60 -0.06 -1.71
N VAL A 27 -6.07 0.88 -0.92
CA VAL A 27 -5.88 0.92 0.53
C VAL A 27 -7.22 0.62 1.19
N MET A 28 -7.23 -0.34 2.11
CA MET A 28 -8.40 -0.64 2.93
C MET A 28 -8.22 0.00 4.30
N THR A 29 -9.20 0.78 4.73
CA THR A 29 -9.25 1.33 6.09
C THR A 29 -9.81 0.30 7.07
N LEU A 30 -9.67 0.57 8.37
CA LEU A 30 -10.08 -0.37 9.41
C LEU A 30 -11.58 -0.69 9.40
N ASP A 31 -12.38 0.22 8.87
CA ASP A 31 -13.83 0.01 8.70
C ASP A 31 -14.19 -0.81 7.45
N GLY A 32 -13.19 -1.32 6.73
CA GLY A 32 -13.41 -2.15 5.55
C GLY A 32 -13.68 -1.37 4.27
N VAL A 33 -13.47 -0.07 4.27
CA VAL A 33 -13.67 0.78 3.10
C VAL A 33 -12.41 0.78 2.24
N PHE A 34 -12.58 0.66 0.93
CA PHE A 34 -11.48 0.66 -0.05
C PHE A 34 -11.35 2.02 -0.71
N HIS A 35 -10.10 2.43 -0.90
CA HIS A 35 -9.76 3.68 -1.56
C HIS A 35 -8.71 3.45 -2.63
N ASP A 36 -8.86 4.11 -3.76
CA ASP A 36 -7.80 4.13 -4.77
C ASP A 36 -6.61 4.97 -4.32
N ILE A 37 -5.43 4.59 -4.77
CA ILE A 37 -4.20 5.33 -4.49
C ILE A 37 -4.10 6.50 -5.47
N LYS A 38 -3.98 7.71 -4.93
CA LYS A 38 -3.74 8.91 -5.70
C LYS A 38 -2.27 9.09 -6.05
N SER A 39 -1.40 8.84 -5.09
CA SER A 39 0.03 9.02 -5.28
C SER A 39 0.84 8.22 -4.27
N VAL A 40 2.08 7.94 -4.63
CA VAL A 40 3.09 7.41 -3.72
C VAL A 40 4.23 8.42 -3.72
N LYS A 41 4.59 8.92 -2.55
CA LYS A 41 5.57 10.00 -2.40
C LYS A 41 6.69 9.61 -1.48
N LEU A 42 7.89 10.08 -1.80
CA LEU A 42 9.03 10.06 -0.89
C LEU A 42 9.17 11.44 -0.27
N LEU A 43 9.01 11.53 1.04
CA LEU A 43 9.12 12.77 1.78
C LEU A 43 10.34 12.72 2.69
N GLU A 44 11.11 13.81 2.70
CA GLU A 44 12.15 14.02 3.68
C GLU A 44 11.60 14.87 4.81
N ASN A 45 11.80 14.43 6.03
CA ASN A 45 11.24 15.07 7.20
C ASN A 45 12.32 15.32 8.25
N ARG A 46 12.24 16.47 8.93
CA ARG A 46 13.15 16.79 10.03
C ARG A 46 12.36 16.81 11.33
N ILE A 47 12.77 15.98 12.27
CA ILE A 47 12.23 15.99 13.62
C ILE A 47 12.98 17.03 14.42
N ILE A 48 12.28 17.95 15.08
CA ILE A 48 12.86 19.04 15.85
C ILE A 48 13.91 18.49 16.85
N GLY A 49 15.13 19.03 16.80
CA GLY A 49 16.24 18.60 17.66
C GLY A 49 16.85 17.26 17.32
N HIS A 50 16.44 16.62 16.24
CA HIS A 50 16.88 15.29 15.83
C HIS A 50 17.29 15.22 14.37
N ARG A 51 17.62 14.00 13.94
CA ARG A 51 18.05 13.71 12.59
C ARG A 51 16.89 13.78 11.57
N GLU A 52 17.28 14.00 10.34
CA GLU A 52 16.39 13.87 9.20
C GLU A 52 15.99 12.41 8.99
N SER A 53 14.78 12.20 8.49
CA SER A 53 14.28 10.88 8.12
C SER A 53 13.50 10.95 6.83
N HIS A 54 13.56 9.86 6.07
CA HIS A 54 12.76 9.72 4.86
C HIS A 54 11.53 8.88 5.16
N ARG A 55 10.41 9.25 4.53
CA ARG A 55 9.16 8.50 4.64
C ARG A 55 8.56 8.28 3.27
N ILE A 56 8.11 7.06 3.03
CA ILE A 56 7.29 6.76 1.87
C ILE A 56 5.84 6.86 2.32
N VAL A 57 5.08 7.72 1.64
CA VAL A 57 3.70 8.02 2.00
C VAL A 57 2.79 7.68 0.84
N ILE A 58 1.73 6.96 1.14
CA ILE A 58 0.67 6.64 0.17
C ILE A 58 -0.49 7.60 0.42
N GLU A 59 -0.79 8.41 -0.60
CA GLU A 59 -1.93 9.32 -0.58
C GLU A 59 -3.09 8.65 -1.28
N VAL A 60 -4.27 8.66 -0.65
CA VAL A 60 -5.46 8.00 -1.18
C VAL A 60 -6.50 9.00 -1.65
N ILE A 61 -7.34 8.56 -2.59
CA ILE A 61 -8.53 9.29 -3.00
C ILE A 61 -9.59 9.09 -1.92
N PRO A 62 -10.17 10.18 -1.34
CA PRO A 62 -11.08 10.03 -0.21
C PRO A 62 -12.40 9.33 -0.54
N GLU A 63 -12.83 9.37 -1.80
CA GLU A 63 -14.04 8.67 -2.24
C GLU A 63 -13.85 7.16 -2.17
N HIS A 64 -14.92 6.44 -1.85
CA HIS A 64 -14.91 4.98 -1.82
C HIS A 64 -14.70 4.42 -3.22
N ALA A 65 -13.77 3.48 -3.34
CA ALA A 65 -13.57 2.76 -4.60
C ALA A 65 -14.42 1.50 -4.62
N PRO A 66 -15.06 1.17 -5.74
CA PRO A 66 -15.78 -0.10 -5.86
C PRO A 66 -14.79 -1.26 -5.85
N MET A 67 -15.03 -2.24 -4.99
CA MET A 67 -14.17 -3.42 -4.87
C MET A 67 -14.67 -4.60 -5.71
N GLY A 68 -15.97 -4.70 -5.92
CA GLY A 68 -16.56 -5.87 -6.53
C GLY A 68 -16.65 -7.05 -5.57
N LYS A 69 -16.94 -8.24 -6.10
CA LYS A 69 -17.07 -9.46 -5.31
C LYS A 69 -15.73 -10.18 -5.23
N VAL A 70 -15.28 -10.47 -4.01
CA VAL A 70 -14.08 -11.27 -3.82
C VAL A 70 -14.37 -12.73 -4.13
N ILE A 71 -13.66 -13.28 -5.10
CA ILE A 71 -13.78 -14.69 -5.50
C ILE A 71 -12.78 -15.54 -4.72
N LYS A 72 -11.58 -15.04 -4.52
CA LYS A 72 -10.51 -15.76 -3.84
C LYS A 72 -9.56 -14.77 -3.19
N ASP A 73 -9.19 -15.05 -1.95
CA ASP A 73 -8.16 -14.29 -1.23
C ASP A 73 -6.86 -15.10 -1.26
N HIS A 74 -5.81 -14.54 -1.83
CA HIS A 74 -4.50 -15.18 -1.92
C HIS A 74 -3.61 -14.91 -0.70
N GLY A 75 -4.14 -14.22 0.29
CA GLY A 75 -3.39 -13.89 1.50
C GLY A 75 -2.44 -12.72 1.33
N GLY A 76 -1.55 -12.55 2.28
CA GLY A 76 -0.59 -11.47 2.31
C GLY A 76 0.17 -11.47 3.63
N ILE A 77 0.64 -10.31 4.04
CA ILE A 77 1.25 -10.09 5.35
C ILE A 77 0.29 -9.32 6.24
N VAL A 78 0.07 -9.83 7.45
CA VAL A 78 -0.64 -9.12 8.51
C VAL A 78 0.39 -8.74 9.58
N LEU A 79 0.38 -7.49 9.95
CA LEU A 79 1.34 -6.94 10.92
C LEU A 79 0.71 -6.78 12.29
#